data_a57f6fc72bd5bfdc58c5a44cfecc120e
#
_entry.id   a57f6fc72bd5bfdc58c5a44cfecc120e
#
_cell.length_a   1.000
_cell.length_b   1.000
_cell.length_c   1.000
_cell.angle_alpha   90.00
_cell.angle_beta   90.00
_cell.angle_gamma   90.00
#
_symmetry.space_group_name_H-M   'P 1'
#
loop_
_entity.id
_entity.type
_entity.pdbx_description
1 polymer ?
#
loop_
_entity_poly.entity_id
_entity_poly.type
_entity_poly.pdbx_seq_one_letter_code
_entity_poly.pdbx_strand_id
1 'polypeptide(L)'
;MSVASAFEYCAARVRQLDYENFLCALFLPREHRPAALALRAFNAETASALGATKDPQLALVRLRWWRDVVDAAHGAGAEIPD
;
A
#
# COMPACT_ATOMS: atom_id res chain seq x y z
N MET A 1 -4.91 10.98 11.10
CA MET A 1 -3.56 10.45 10.78
C MET A 1 -2.80 11.50 10.00
N SER A 2 -1.58 11.80 10.40
CA SER A 2 -0.72 12.73 9.66
C SER A 2 -0.04 11.99 8.49
N VAL A 3 0.53 12.77 7.55
CA VAL A 3 1.31 12.20 6.45
C VAL A 3 2.52 11.43 6.99
N ALA A 4 3.20 11.96 8.00
CA ALA A 4 4.34 11.29 8.64
C ALA A 4 3.91 9.96 9.27
N SER A 5 2.78 9.92 9.98
CA SER A 5 2.26 8.69 10.56
C SER A 5 1.87 7.66 9.50
N ALA A 6 1.34 8.12 8.37
CA ALA A 6 1.00 7.24 7.26
C ALA A 6 2.26 6.58 6.67
N PHE A 7 3.34 7.35 6.49
CA PHE A 7 4.61 6.79 5.99
C PHE A 7 5.26 5.84 7.01
N GLU A 8 5.16 6.14 8.30
CA GLU A 8 5.64 5.24 9.34
C GLU A 8 4.88 3.91 9.32
N TYR A 9 3.57 3.97 9.15
CA TYR A 9 2.74 2.78 9.00
C TYR A 9 3.17 1.96 7.78
N CYS A 10 3.37 2.61 6.64
CA CYS A 10 3.81 1.93 5.42
C CYS A 10 5.15 1.25 5.62
N ALA A 11 6.11 1.94 6.26
CA ALA A 11 7.43 1.38 6.53
C ALA A 11 7.33 0.13 7.42
N ALA A 12 6.51 0.18 8.46
CA ALA A 12 6.32 -0.97 9.35
C ALA A 12 5.69 -2.15 8.61
N ARG A 13 4.71 -1.90 7.74
CA ARG A 13 4.07 -2.96 6.98
C ARG A 13 5.02 -3.60 5.97
N VAL A 14 5.83 -2.81 5.27
CA VAL A 14 6.83 -3.35 4.33
C VAL A 14 7.86 -4.17 5.08
N ARG A 15 8.33 -3.68 6.22
CA ARG A 15 9.28 -4.42 7.05
C ARG A 15 8.72 -5.77 7.47
N GLN A 16 7.43 -5.83 7.79
CA GLN A 16 6.78 -7.06 8.24
C GLN A 16 6.49 -8.03 7.09
N LEU A 17 6.00 -7.52 5.96
CA LEU A 17 5.48 -8.33 4.86
C LEU A 17 6.48 -8.54 3.73
N ASP A 18 7.46 -7.65 3.58
CA ASP A 18 8.40 -7.67 2.45
C ASP A 18 9.75 -7.10 2.90
N TYR A 19 10.40 -7.81 3.80
CA TYR A 19 11.60 -7.34 4.46
C TYR A 19 12.74 -7.05 3.50
N GLU A 20 12.90 -7.84 2.45
CA GLU A 20 13.96 -7.63 1.46
C GLU A 20 13.81 -6.28 0.76
N ASN A 21 12.60 -5.94 0.32
CA ASN A 21 12.32 -4.66 -0.31
C ASN A 21 12.39 -3.51 0.70
N PHE A 22 12.08 -3.76 1.97
CA PHE A 22 12.30 -2.76 3.02
C PHE A 22 13.80 -2.40 3.10
N LEU A 23 14.66 -3.41 3.15
CA LEU A 23 16.11 -3.17 3.18
C LEU A 23 16.59 -2.43 1.92
N CYS A 24 16.10 -2.83 0.75
CA CYS A 24 16.45 -2.17 -0.51
C CYS A 24 16.06 -0.70 -0.50
N ALA A 25 14.91 -0.36 0.05
CA ALA A 25 14.44 1.02 0.14
C ALA A 25 15.36 1.90 0.99
N LEU A 26 16.07 1.33 1.97
CA LEU A 26 16.99 2.07 2.82
C LEU A 26 18.24 2.54 2.06
N PHE A 27 18.54 1.95 0.90
CA PHE A 27 19.62 2.39 0.05
C PHE A 27 19.27 3.57 -0.87
N LEU A 28 17.98 3.92 -0.95
CA LEU A 28 17.54 5.08 -1.73
C LEU A 28 17.89 6.38 -1.02
N PRO A 29 18.04 7.50 -1.78
CA PRO A 29 18.14 8.81 -1.16
C PRO A 29 16.98 9.03 -0.19
N ARG A 30 17.25 9.74 0.89
CA ARG A 30 16.30 9.91 1.99
C ARG A 30 14.96 10.44 1.54
N GLU A 31 14.95 11.40 0.60
CA GLU A 31 13.75 12.03 0.08
C GLU A 31 12.87 11.08 -0.75
N HIS A 32 13.43 9.99 -1.25
CA HIS A 32 12.69 9.02 -2.06
C HIS A 32 12.16 7.82 -1.26
N ARG A 33 12.66 7.63 -0.03
CA ARG A 33 12.27 6.48 0.79
C ARG A 33 10.77 6.41 1.12
N PRO A 34 10.12 7.52 1.53
CA PRO A 34 8.70 7.47 1.87
C PRO A 34 7.83 7.02 0.71
N ALA A 35 8.07 7.55 -0.50
CA ALA A 35 7.31 7.18 -1.68
C ALA A 35 7.54 5.72 -2.07
N ALA A 36 8.79 5.26 -2.02
CA ALA A 36 9.12 3.87 -2.33
C ALA A 36 8.47 2.91 -1.34
N LEU A 37 8.49 3.23 -0.05
CA LEU A 37 7.87 2.41 0.99
C LEU A 37 6.35 2.42 0.87
N ALA A 38 5.74 3.54 0.51
CA ALA A 38 4.30 3.61 0.27
C ALA A 38 3.89 2.70 -0.90
N LEU A 39 4.64 2.73 -1.99
CA LEU A 39 4.37 1.88 -3.14
C LEU A 39 4.53 0.39 -2.79
N ARG A 40 5.56 0.04 -2.05
CA ARG A 40 5.78 -1.35 -1.63
C ARG A 40 4.73 -1.81 -0.63
N ALA A 41 4.29 -0.94 0.28
CA ALA A 41 3.21 -1.25 1.21
C ALA A 41 1.91 -1.53 0.46
N PHE A 42 1.56 -0.71 -0.53
CA PHE A 42 0.40 -0.94 -1.37
C PHE A 42 0.48 -2.32 -2.05
N ASN A 43 1.62 -2.64 -2.63
CA ASN A 43 1.83 -3.93 -3.29
C ASN A 43 1.69 -5.11 -2.31
N ALA A 44 2.27 -4.99 -1.12
CA ALA A 44 2.19 -6.03 -0.11
C ALA A 44 0.75 -6.23 0.41
N GLU A 45 0.03 -5.12 0.61
CA GLU A 45 -1.37 -5.19 1.07
C GLU A 45 -2.29 -5.82 0.02
N THR A 46 -2.12 -5.48 -1.26
CA THR A 46 -2.92 -6.08 -2.32
C THR A 46 -2.61 -7.56 -2.49
N ALA A 47 -1.35 -7.95 -2.41
CA ALA A 47 -0.95 -9.35 -2.46
C ALA A 47 -1.50 -10.13 -1.26
N SER A 48 -1.44 -9.54 -0.07
CA SER A 48 -1.99 -10.13 1.14
C SER A 48 -3.51 -10.31 1.05
N ALA A 49 -4.22 -9.34 0.47
CA ALA A 49 -5.66 -9.43 0.27
C ALA A 49 -6.03 -10.61 -0.63
N LEU A 50 -5.22 -10.87 -1.67
CA LEU A 50 -5.43 -12.03 -2.54
C LEU A 50 -5.17 -13.35 -1.84
N GLY A 51 -4.16 -13.41 -0.96
CA GLY A 51 -3.80 -14.60 -0.21
C GLY A 51 -4.70 -14.87 0.99
N ALA A 52 -5.40 -13.86 1.50
CA ALA A 52 -6.19 -13.97 2.72
C ALA A 52 -7.53 -14.67 2.53
N THR A 53 -7.99 -14.83 1.30
CA THR A 53 -9.27 -15.46 1.02
C THR A 53 -9.12 -16.54 -0.05
N LYS A 54 -9.90 -17.61 0.11
CA LYS A 54 -10.00 -18.68 -0.89
C LYS A 54 -11.14 -18.44 -1.87
N ASP A 55 -11.98 -17.43 -1.61
CA ASP A 55 -13.10 -17.09 -2.46
C ASP A 55 -12.65 -16.09 -3.55
N PRO A 56 -12.62 -16.51 -4.83
CA PRO A 56 -12.21 -15.61 -5.91
C PRO A 56 -13.08 -14.35 -6.05
N GLN A 57 -14.37 -14.46 -5.72
CA GLN A 57 -15.28 -13.32 -5.80
C GLN A 57 -14.95 -12.28 -4.74
N LEU A 58 -14.64 -12.72 -3.53
CA LEU A 58 -14.25 -11.81 -2.45
C LEU A 58 -12.92 -11.13 -2.75
N ALA A 59 -11.96 -11.87 -3.31
CA ALA A 59 -10.69 -11.32 -3.74
C ALA A 59 -10.90 -10.23 -4.80
N LEU A 60 -11.80 -10.48 -5.77
CA LEU A 60 -12.13 -9.51 -6.82
C LEU A 60 -12.78 -8.26 -6.25
N VAL A 61 -13.67 -8.39 -5.27
CA VAL A 61 -14.29 -7.25 -4.59
C VAL A 61 -13.24 -6.39 -3.91
N ARG A 62 -12.28 -7.00 -3.21
CA ARG A 62 -11.19 -6.27 -2.55
C ARG A 62 -10.29 -5.55 -3.54
N LEU A 63 -9.96 -6.18 -4.66
CA LEU A 63 -9.16 -5.54 -5.72
C LEU A 63 -9.89 -4.36 -6.34
N ARG A 64 -11.20 -4.47 -6.56
CA ARG A 64 -12.01 -3.36 -7.06
C ARG A 64 -12.04 -2.21 -6.07
N TRP A 65 -12.13 -2.49 -4.79
CA TRP A 65 -12.06 -1.48 -3.75
C TRP A 65 -10.72 -0.74 -3.81
N TRP A 66 -9.60 -1.47 -3.91
CA TRP A 66 -8.28 -0.88 -4.03
C TRP A 66 -8.15 -0.03 -5.29
N ARG A 67 -8.70 -0.49 -6.41
CA ARG A 67 -8.72 0.30 -7.65
C ARG A 67 -9.48 1.60 -7.44
N ASP A 68 -10.63 1.54 -6.79
CA ASP A 68 -11.44 2.72 -6.54
C ASP A 68 -10.73 3.71 -5.60
N VAL A 69 -10.00 3.21 -4.60
CA VAL A 69 -9.18 4.03 -3.71
C VAL A 69 -8.08 4.75 -4.50
N VAL A 70 -7.38 4.05 -5.39
CA VAL A 70 -6.33 4.64 -6.21
C VAL A 70 -6.90 5.68 -7.17
N ASP A 71 -8.02 5.37 -7.83
CA ASP A 71 -8.69 6.31 -8.73
C ASP A 71 -9.14 7.56 -7.97
N ALA A 72 -9.70 7.39 -6.77
CA ALA A 72 -10.11 8.50 -5.92
C ALA A 72 -8.91 9.36 -5.52
N ALA A 73 -7.78 8.75 -5.19
CA ALA A 73 -6.58 9.48 -4.79
C ALA A 73 -5.98 10.30 -5.93
N HIS A 74 -6.15 9.85 -7.18
CA HIS A 74 -5.67 10.56 -8.36
C HIS A 74 -6.70 11.52 -8.95
N GLY A 75 -7.97 11.41 -8.56
CA GLY A 75 -9.02 12.31 -9.00
C GLY A 75 -9.04 13.60 -8.20
N ALA A 76 -9.28 14.75 -8.87
CA ALA A 76 -9.36 16.03 -8.18
C ALA A 76 -10.57 16.06 -7.23
N GLY A 77 -10.32 16.32 -5.94
CA GLY A 77 -11.36 16.41 -4.92
C GLY A 77 -12.07 15.10 -4.62
N ALA A 78 -11.46 13.99 -4.94
CA ALA A 78 -12.07 12.68 -4.76
C ALA A 78 -12.11 12.25 -3.31
N GLU A 79 -13.18 11.52 -2.96
CA GLU A 79 -13.33 10.90 -1.64
C GLU A 79 -12.82 9.46 -1.70
N ILE A 80 -12.21 9.01 -0.61
CA ILE A 80 -11.77 7.63 -0.50
C ILE A 80 -12.99 6.76 -0.15
N PRO A 81 -13.25 5.67 -0.90
CA PRO A 81 -14.35 4.76 -0.59
C PRO A 81 -14.20 4.09 0.78
N ASP A 82 -15.30 3.86 1.42
CA ASP A 82 -15.33 3.12 2.69
C ASP A 82 -15.11 1.62 2.50
#